data_d59c1fe441463827c207db13b88fe42d
#
_entry.id   d59c1fe441463827c207db13b88fe42d
#
_cell.length_a   1.000
_cell.length_b   1.000
_cell.length_c   1.000
_cell.angle_alpha   90.00
_cell.angle_beta   90.00
_cell.angle_gamma   90.00
#
_symmetry.space_group_name_H-M   'P 1'
#
loop_
_entity.id
_entity.type
_entity.pdbx_description
1 polymer ?
#
loop_
_entity_poly.entity_id
_entity_poly.type
_entity_poly.pdbx_seq_one_letter_code
_entity_poly.pdbx_strand_id
1 'polypeptide(L)'
;MIIDNLILKGIKSLNNNKIPNSKLDAELLLSSVIKKDRLFSAXNGRTEINKKNIXKYLKXVKRRXKKXPIAYILKKKEFWKSSFFVNDNVLIPRPDTEVILEDIKDRFRYRSKLNILDIGTGSGCILLSILKEFANFKGTGIDRSQKAINVAKYNSISLYNRERVKFIHSNIDNYKFGNYDVXVSNPPYIKSYMIKYLSEDIKRYEPRIALDGGITGLDIIKKIIKKAKKILKLGGYLYLEIAXDQAKDXKKILQLSNFRIVKILDDYGNNTRCIISTNLK
;
A
#
# COMPACT_ATOMS: atom_id res chain seq x y z
N MET A 1 24.16 13.41 25.21
CA MET A 1 24.40 12.03 24.68
C MET A 1 24.63 12.12 23.18
N ILE A 2 25.71 11.51 22.70
CA ILE A 2 26.07 11.55 21.28
C ILE A 2 25.20 10.59 20.46
N ILE A 3 25.14 10.82 19.14
CA ILE A 3 24.36 10.04 18.18
C ILE A 3 24.64 8.54 18.32
N ASP A 4 25.92 8.12 18.27
CA ASP A 4 26.30 6.71 18.32
C ASP A 4 25.75 6.01 19.57
N ASN A 5 25.93 6.61 20.73
CA ASN A 5 25.45 6.04 21.98
C ASN A 5 23.92 5.93 22.02
N LEU A 6 23.24 6.92 21.43
CA LEU A 6 21.77 6.92 21.40
C LEU A 6 21.24 5.83 20.46
N ILE A 7 21.87 5.65 19.29
CA ILE A 7 21.53 4.56 18.34
C ILE A 7 21.78 3.21 19.00
N LEU A 8 22.95 3.00 19.62
CA LEU A 8 23.27 1.74 20.31
C LEU A 8 22.25 1.41 21.39
N LYS A 9 21.83 2.41 22.17
CA LYS A 9 20.79 2.25 23.19
C LYS A 9 19.45 1.80 22.54
N GLY A 10 19.10 2.41 21.41
CA GLY A 10 17.89 2.03 20.65
C GLY A 10 18.00 0.60 20.14
N ILE A 11 19.11 0.24 19.49
CA ILE A 11 19.36 -1.12 18.96
C ILE A 11 19.21 -2.17 20.08
N LYS A 12 19.86 -1.95 21.22
CA LYS A 12 19.79 -2.87 22.36
C LYS A 12 18.34 -3.05 22.81
N SER A 13 17.60 -1.95 22.95
CA SER A 13 16.20 -1.99 23.39
C SER A 13 15.32 -2.76 22.39
N LEU A 14 15.51 -2.52 21.09
CA LEU A 14 14.73 -3.17 20.02
C LEU A 14 15.08 -4.66 19.92
N ASN A 15 16.38 -5.04 20.04
CA ASN A 15 16.82 -6.43 20.03
C ASN A 15 16.20 -7.21 21.19
N ASN A 16 16.21 -6.64 22.39
CA ASN A 16 15.61 -7.29 23.57
C ASN A 16 14.11 -7.58 23.38
N ASN A 17 13.45 -6.83 22.49
CA ASN A 17 12.03 -7.01 22.16
C ASN A 17 11.83 -7.75 20.81
N LYS A 18 12.87 -8.42 20.31
CA LYS A 18 12.83 -9.25 19.10
C LYS A 18 12.30 -8.47 17.89
N ILE A 19 12.82 -7.27 17.66
CA ILE A 19 12.53 -6.50 16.46
C ILE A 19 13.55 -6.88 15.39
N PRO A 20 13.13 -7.43 14.23
CA PRO A 20 14.08 -8.03 13.27
C PRO A 20 15.09 -7.03 12.70
N ASN A 21 14.67 -5.80 12.40
CA ASN A 21 15.53 -4.79 11.77
C ASN A 21 15.93 -3.70 12.75
N SER A 22 16.33 -4.09 13.96
CA SER A 22 16.58 -3.19 15.08
C SER A 22 17.55 -2.06 14.75
N LYS A 23 18.64 -2.33 14.02
CA LYS A 23 19.61 -1.29 13.63
C LYS A 23 18.95 -0.27 12.70
N LEU A 24 18.35 -0.74 11.61
CA LEU A 24 17.69 0.13 10.65
C LEU A 24 16.57 0.95 11.32
N ASP A 25 15.75 0.30 12.14
CA ASP A 25 14.66 0.98 12.84
C ASP A 25 15.19 2.07 13.79
N ALA A 26 16.25 1.77 14.55
CA ALA A 26 16.86 2.74 15.48
C ALA A 26 17.38 3.98 14.71
N GLU A 27 18.09 3.73 13.59
CA GLU A 27 18.63 4.81 12.75
C GLU A 27 17.50 5.67 12.16
N LEU A 28 16.47 5.05 11.59
CA LEU A 28 15.31 5.76 10.99
C LEU A 28 14.57 6.60 12.03
N LEU A 29 14.37 6.04 13.23
CA LEU A 29 13.69 6.76 14.32
C LEU A 29 14.49 7.99 14.75
N LEU A 30 15.82 7.86 14.88
CA LEU A 30 16.64 9.01 15.25
C LEU A 30 16.66 10.07 14.15
N SER A 31 16.83 9.63 12.88
CA SER A 31 16.80 10.51 11.70
C SER A 31 15.54 11.37 11.68
N SER A 32 14.39 10.74 11.94
CA SER A 32 13.10 11.45 11.95
C SER A 32 13.02 12.52 13.04
N VAL A 33 13.63 12.26 14.19
CA VAL A 33 13.62 13.18 15.34
C VAL A 33 14.54 14.37 15.11
N ILE A 34 15.74 14.12 14.58
CA ILE A 34 16.72 15.19 14.35
C ILE A 34 16.51 15.88 12.99
N LYS A 35 15.59 15.35 12.15
CA LYS A 35 15.28 15.87 10.81
C LYS A 35 16.50 15.87 9.88
N LYS A 36 17.29 14.83 9.95
CA LYS A 36 18.46 14.57 9.09
C LYS A 36 18.35 13.18 8.52
N ASP A 37 18.99 12.93 7.41
CA ASP A 37 19.01 11.60 6.81
C ASP A 37 19.91 10.63 7.60
N ARG A 38 19.88 9.36 7.24
CA ARG A 38 20.68 8.32 7.90
C ARG A 38 22.19 8.54 7.68
N LEU A 39 22.55 9.08 6.51
CA LEU A 39 23.95 9.34 6.17
C LEU A 39 24.54 10.39 7.11
N PHE A 40 23.75 11.39 7.48
CA PHE A 40 24.17 12.39 8.48
C PHE A 40 24.58 11.69 9.79
N SER A 41 23.78 10.79 10.29
CA SER A 41 24.08 10.08 11.55
C SER A 41 25.34 9.24 11.44
N ALA A 42 25.58 8.65 10.31
CA ALA A 42 26.79 7.88 10.07
C ALA A 42 28.07 8.71 10.10
N UNK A 43 27.80 9.79 9.75
CA UNK A 43 28.77 10.59 9.64
C UNK A 43 29.07 11.35 10.77
N ASN A 44 28.28 11.59 11.52
CA ASN A 44 28.36 12.56 12.64
C ASN A 44 28.09 11.89 14.01
N GLY A 45 28.53 10.68 14.18
CA GLY A 45 28.26 9.86 15.38
C GLY A 45 28.59 10.52 16.72
N ARG A 46 29.58 11.41 16.73
CA ARG A 46 30.03 12.11 17.94
C ARG A 46 29.20 13.36 18.24
N THR A 47 28.26 13.76 17.37
CA THR A 47 27.43 14.95 17.58
C THR A 47 26.52 14.76 18.79
N GLU A 48 26.46 15.76 19.65
CA GLU A 48 25.59 15.75 20.83
C GLU A 48 24.15 16.06 20.47
N ILE A 49 23.25 15.28 21.03
CA ILE A 49 21.79 15.42 20.84
C ILE A 49 21.22 16.09 22.11
N ASN A 50 20.43 17.11 21.92
CA ASN A 50 19.78 17.83 23.01
C ASN A 50 18.75 16.95 23.75
N LYS A 51 18.50 17.29 25.02
CA LYS A 51 17.61 16.49 25.90
C LYS A 51 16.21 16.29 25.30
N LYS A 52 15.66 17.31 24.64
CA LYS A 52 14.33 17.25 24.01
C LYS A 52 14.26 16.17 22.93
N ASN A 53 15.26 16.10 22.07
CA ASN A 53 15.32 15.10 20.99
C ASN A 53 15.60 13.70 21.54
N ILE A 54 16.40 13.59 22.59
CA ILE A 54 16.57 12.32 23.31
C ILE A 54 15.23 11.80 23.80
N UNK A 55 14.42 12.38 24.16
CA UNK A 55 13.28 12.07 24.63
C UNK A 55 12.44 11.64 23.74
N LYS A 56 12.26 12.49 22.71
CA LYS A 56 11.42 12.09 21.57
C LYS A 56 11.85 10.75 20.99
N TYR A 57 13.12 10.59 20.75
CA TYR A 57 13.68 9.35 20.22
C TYR A 57 13.31 8.14 21.09
N LEU A 58 13.54 8.21 22.38
CA LEU A 58 13.23 7.10 23.31
C LEU A 58 11.72 6.76 23.31
N LYS A 59 10.88 7.75 23.14
CA LYS A 59 9.44 7.54 22.97
C LYS A 59 9.09 6.79 21.68
N UNK A 60 9.84 6.96 20.42
CA UNK A 60 9.64 6.39 19.36
C UNK A 60 10.02 5.13 19.45
N VAL A 61 11.26 4.80 20.15
CA VAL A 61 11.76 3.44 20.38
C VAL A 61 10.75 2.63 21.22
N LYS A 62 10.24 3.18 22.27
CA LYS A 62 9.22 2.54 23.13
C LYS A 62 7.96 2.12 22.35
N ARG A 63 7.54 2.90 21.37
CA ARG A 63 6.42 2.51 20.49
C ARG A 63 6.81 1.34 19.61
N ARG A 64 8.01 1.34 19.06
CA ARG A 64 8.52 0.26 18.24
C ARG A 64 8.75 -1.04 19.05
N UNK A 65 9.14 -0.95 20.20
CA UNK A 65 9.17 -1.88 21.02
C UNK A 65 8.03 -2.57 21.19
N LYS A 66 6.83 -1.96 21.21
CA LYS A 66 5.48 -2.55 21.29
C LYS A 66 4.97 -3.08 19.94
N LYS A 67 5.84 -3.24 18.97
CA LYS A 67 5.54 -3.67 17.60
C LYS A 67 4.79 -2.64 16.71
N UNK A 68 4.58 -1.22 16.80
CA UNK A 68 4.11 -0.47 16.08
C UNK A 68 4.79 -0.51 15.08
N PRO A 69 4.31 -0.70 13.78
CA PRO A 69 5.09 -0.65 12.55
C PRO A 69 5.88 0.64 12.41
N ILE A 70 7.09 0.52 11.93
CA ILE A 70 7.97 1.70 11.74
C ILE A 70 7.29 2.77 10.86
N ALA A 71 6.58 2.36 9.81
CA ALA A 71 5.89 3.28 8.90
C ALA A 71 4.83 4.12 9.64
N TYR A 72 4.11 3.53 10.61
CA TYR A 72 3.11 4.28 11.38
C TYR A 72 3.75 5.18 12.42
N ILE A 73 4.90 4.79 12.97
CA ILE A 73 5.64 5.66 13.91
C ILE A 73 6.13 6.90 13.17
N LEU A 74 6.70 6.71 11.98
CA LEU A 74 7.25 7.77 11.13
C LEU A 74 6.15 8.52 10.36
N LYS A 75 4.95 7.94 10.26
CA LYS A 75 3.82 8.41 9.44
C LYS A 75 4.20 8.53 7.97
N LYS A 76 5.06 7.61 7.50
CA LYS A 76 5.65 7.70 6.18
C LYS A 76 6.00 6.32 5.64
N LYS A 77 5.72 6.11 4.35
CA LYS A 77 6.13 4.89 3.62
C LYS A 77 6.52 5.27 2.21
N GLU A 78 7.71 4.87 1.81
CA GLU A 78 8.13 5.01 0.41
C GLU A 78 7.43 3.94 -0.42
N PHE A 79 6.91 4.32 -1.56
CA PHE A 79 6.27 3.42 -2.51
C PHE A 79 6.43 4.01 -3.90
N TRP A 80 6.93 3.20 -4.84
CA TRP A 80 7.27 3.66 -6.17
C TRP A 80 8.24 4.85 -6.02
N LYS A 81 8.03 5.93 -6.71
CA LYS A 81 8.92 7.12 -6.67
C LYS A 81 8.41 8.22 -5.74
N SER A 82 7.64 7.85 -4.72
CA SER A 82 7.00 8.85 -3.87
C SER A 82 6.94 8.40 -2.41
N SER A 83 6.75 9.37 -1.56
CA SER A 83 6.60 9.17 -0.12
C SER A 83 5.15 9.42 0.27
N PHE A 84 4.51 8.42 0.86
CA PHE A 84 3.10 8.47 1.24
C PHE A 84 2.94 8.59 2.75
N PHE A 85 2.07 9.47 3.18
CA PHE A 85 1.60 9.50 4.56
C PHE A 85 0.78 8.23 4.83
N VAL A 86 1.07 7.57 5.96
CA VAL A 86 0.33 6.37 6.40
C VAL A 86 0.09 6.43 7.90
N ASN A 87 -1.01 5.84 8.31
CA ASN A 87 -1.36 5.64 9.72
C ASN A 87 -2.21 4.37 9.85
N ASP A 88 -2.66 4.06 11.06
CA ASP A 88 -3.43 2.85 11.37
C ASP A 88 -4.80 2.74 10.68
N ASN A 89 -5.16 3.70 9.84
CA ASN A 89 -6.40 3.65 9.05
C ASN A 89 -6.21 3.07 7.65
N VAL A 90 -4.97 2.82 7.22
CA VAL A 90 -4.66 2.31 5.87
C VAL A 90 -3.61 1.20 5.92
N LEU A 91 -3.70 0.26 5.01
CA LEU A 91 -2.65 -0.75 4.80
C LEU A 91 -1.33 -0.02 4.47
N ILE A 92 -0.22 -0.49 5.03
CA ILE A 92 1.10 0.02 4.66
C ILE A 92 1.41 -0.45 3.24
N PRO A 93 1.68 0.45 2.27
CA PRO A 93 2.02 0.04 0.90
C PRO A 93 3.14 -1.01 0.87
N ARG A 94 2.95 -2.06 0.08
CA ARG A 94 3.90 -3.17 -0.03
C ARG A 94 4.74 -3.03 -1.30
N PRO A 95 6.05 -3.31 -1.24
CA PRO A 95 6.89 -3.27 -2.46
C PRO A 95 6.38 -4.21 -3.56
N ASP A 96 5.85 -5.37 -3.18
CA ASP A 96 5.34 -6.37 -4.12
C ASP A 96 4.23 -5.82 -5.03
N THR A 97 3.48 -4.82 -4.56
CA THR A 97 2.42 -4.16 -5.34
C THR A 97 2.99 -3.33 -6.49
N GLU A 98 4.29 -2.95 -6.43
CA GLU A 98 4.92 -2.10 -7.44
C GLU A 98 4.97 -2.77 -8.83
N VAL A 99 4.94 -4.11 -8.92
CA VAL A 99 4.89 -4.83 -10.20
C VAL A 99 3.66 -4.42 -11.05
N ILE A 100 2.58 -4.02 -10.39
CA ILE A 100 1.39 -3.49 -11.07
C ILE A 100 1.73 -2.18 -11.80
N LEU A 101 2.48 -1.31 -11.14
CA LEU A 101 2.87 0.00 -11.70
C LEU A 101 3.83 -0.18 -12.88
N GLU A 102 4.74 -1.15 -12.77
CA GLU A 102 5.67 -1.48 -13.87
C GLU A 102 4.91 -1.88 -15.13
N ASP A 103 3.98 -2.83 -15.02
CA ASP A 103 3.20 -3.27 -16.18
C ASP A 103 2.32 -2.14 -16.73
N ILE A 104 1.66 -1.36 -15.85
CA ILE A 104 0.83 -0.22 -16.29
C ILE A 104 1.68 0.79 -17.05
N LYS A 105 2.88 1.11 -16.53
CA LYS A 105 3.80 2.06 -17.17
C LYS A 105 4.18 1.58 -18.58
N ASP A 106 4.55 0.31 -18.73
CA ASP A 106 4.96 -0.25 -20.01
C ASP A 106 3.79 -0.41 -20.98
N ARG A 107 2.67 -0.94 -20.49
CA ARG A 107 1.50 -1.25 -21.33
C ARG A 107 0.85 0.00 -21.89
N PHE A 108 0.81 1.08 -21.11
CA PHE A 108 0.06 2.28 -21.48
C PHE A 108 0.95 3.48 -21.85
N ARG A 109 2.26 3.26 -22.07
CA ARG A 109 3.21 4.34 -22.33
C ARG A 109 2.84 5.22 -23.53
N TYR A 110 2.13 4.68 -24.51
CA TYR A 110 1.72 5.41 -25.71
C TYR A 110 0.25 5.88 -25.67
N ARG A 111 -0.43 5.72 -24.55
CA ARG A 111 -1.82 6.17 -24.42
C ARG A 111 -1.87 7.65 -24.02
N SER A 112 -2.68 8.41 -24.74
CA SER A 112 -2.82 9.85 -24.49
C SER A 112 -3.62 10.15 -23.22
N LYS A 113 -4.65 9.35 -22.90
CA LYS A 113 -5.49 9.53 -21.71
C LYS A 113 -6.20 8.24 -21.33
N LEU A 114 -6.38 8.02 -20.05
CA LEU A 114 -7.16 6.89 -19.52
C LEU A 114 -7.90 7.34 -18.26
N ASN A 115 -9.06 6.74 -18.04
CA ASN A 115 -9.81 6.84 -16.78
C ASN A 115 -9.58 5.59 -15.97
N ILE A 116 -9.07 5.77 -14.76
CA ILE A 116 -8.65 4.66 -13.88
C ILE A 116 -9.53 4.65 -12.62
N LEU A 117 -9.95 3.45 -12.20
CA LEU A 117 -10.60 3.24 -10.92
C LEU A 117 -9.70 2.39 -10.01
N ASP A 118 -9.42 2.89 -8.83
CA ASP A 118 -8.69 2.16 -7.78
C ASP A 118 -9.68 1.74 -6.70
N ILE A 119 -9.90 0.44 -6.57
CA ILE A 119 -10.90 -0.13 -5.65
C ILE A 119 -10.20 -0.59 -4.37
N GLY A 120 -10.60 -0.01 -3.24
CA GLY A 120 -9.89 -0.21 -1.97
C GLY A 120 -8.62 0.63 -1.95
N THR A 121 -8.74 1.91 -2.30
CA THR A 121 -7.58 2.77 -2.59
C THR A 121 -6.63 2.99 -1.40
N GLY A 122 -7.11 2.77 -0.16
CA GLY A 122 -6.27 2.88 1.04
C GLY A 122 -5.60 4.25 1.15
N SER A 123 -4.27 4.26 1.13
CA SER A 123 -3.47 5.50 1.16
C SER A 123 -3.49 6.27 -0.18
N GLY A 124 -4.08 5.69 -1.23
CA GLY A 124 -4.04 6.23 -2.59
C GLY A 124 -2.75 5.89 -3.34
N CYS A 125 -1.89 5.03 -2.78
CA CYS A 125 -0.52 4.86 -3.30
C CYS A 125 -0.48 4.35 -4.73
N ILE A 126 -1.34 3.39 -5.11
CA ILE A 126 -1.36 2.86 -6.48
C ILE A 126 -1.83 3.96 -7.44
N LEU A 127 -3.01 4.51 -7.18
CA LEU A 127 -3.63 5.50 -8.07
C LEU A 127 -2.77 6.75 -8.24
N LEU A 128 -2.28 7.31 -7.13
CA LEU A 128 -1.48 8.55 -7.19
C LEU A 128 -0.14 8.32 -7.89
N SER A 129 0.46 7.13 -7.74
CA SER A 129 1.69 6.78 -8.45
C SER A 129 1.45 6.69 -9.97
N ILE A 130 0.32 6.08 -10.38
CA ILE A 130 -0.06 6.03 -11.81
C ILE A 130 -0.24 7.46 -12.35
N LEU A 131 -0.97 8.31 -11.63
CA LEU A 131 -1.24 9.67 -12.08
C LEU A 131 0.02 10.54 -12.11
N LYS A 132 1.02 10.21 -11.33
CA LYS A 132 2.33 10.89 -11.36
C LYS A 132 3.14 10.49 -12.61
N GLU A 133 3.05 9.22 -13.03
CA GLU A 133 3.73 8.75 -14.24
C GLU A 133 3.07 9.28 -15.53
N PHE A 134 1.75 9.52 -15.51
CA PHE A 134 0.97 9.87 -16.70
C PHE A 134 0.17 11.16 -16.47
N ALA A 135 0.66 12.27 -17.04
CA ALA A 135 0.11 13.62 -16.79
C ALA A 135 -1.36 13.77 -17.22
N ASN A 136 -1.80 13.04 -18.23
CA ASN A 136 -3.13 13.21 -18.82
C ASN A 136 -4.15 12.14 -18.37
N PHE A 137 -3.75 11.21 -17.48
CA PHE A 137 -4.68 10.22 -16.94
C PHE A 137 -5.51 10.84 -15.82
N LYS A 138 -6.74 10.38 -15.66
CA LYS A 138 -7.64 10.74 -14.56
C LYS A 138 -7.97 9.52 -13.73
N GLY A 139 -8.19 9.72 -12.44
CA GLY A 139 -8.43 8.62 -11.54
C GLY A 139 -9.54 8.86 -10.54
N THR A 140 -10.22 7.76 -10.19
CA THR A 140 -11.14 7.72 -9.07
C THR A 140 -10.65 6.63 -8.12
N GLY A 141 -10.48 6.97 -6.84
CA GLY A 141 -10.20 6.01 -5.78
C GLY A 141 -11.45 5.83 -4.92
N ILE A 142 -11.87 4.58 -4.70
CA ILE A 142 -12.96 4.32 -3.76
C ILE A 142 -12.46 3.47 -2.60
N ASP A 143 -13.03 3.71 -1.43
CA ASP A 143 -12.75 2.90 -0.24
C ASP A 143 -13.99 2.87 0.66
N ARG A 144 -14.22 1.73 1.30
CA ARG A 144 -15.33 1.58 2.26
C ARG A 144 -15.03 2.26 3.60
N SER A 145 -13.79 2.69 3.83
CA SER A 145 -13.35 3.40 5.02
C SER A 145 -13.22 4.90 4.73
N GLN A 146 -14.05 5.72 5.36
CA GLN A 146 -13.93 7.18 5.27
C GLN A 146 -12.55 7.65 5.77
N LYS A 147 -11.99 6.95 6.78
CA LYS A 147 -10.66 7.29 7.31
C LYS A 147 -9.56 7.06 6.28
N ALA A 148 -9.67 5.98 5.50
CA ALA A 148 -8.73 5.71 4.39
C ALA A 148 -8.86 6.79 3.31
N ILE A 149 -10.10 7.17 2.94
CA ILE A 149 -10.35 8.26 1.98
C ILE A 149 -9.66 9.56 2.44
N ASN A 150 -9.72 9.87 3.75
CA ASN A 150 -9.07 11.08 4.28
C ASN A 150 -7.54 11.01 4.11
N VAL A 151 -6.94 9.83 4.32
CA VAL A 151 -5.50 9.62 4.10
C VAL A 151 -5.17 9.79 2.60
N ALA A 152 -5.96 9.19 1.71
CA ALA A 152 -5.73 9.30 0.26
C ALA A 152 -5.83 10.77 -0.21
N LYS A 153 -6.82 11.52 0.29
CA LYS A 153 -6.97 12.95 -0.01
C LYS A 153 -5.76 13.75 0.47
N TYR A 154 -5.28 13.48 1.70
CA TYR A 154 -4.08 14.11 2.23
C TYR A 154 -2.88 13.86 1.30
N ASN A 155 -2.68 12.61 0.88
CA ASN A 155 -1.59 12.25 -0.03
C ASN A 155 -1.72 12.91 -1.41
N SER A 156 -2.95 13.07 -1.93
CA SER A 156 -3.15 13.73 -3.23
C SER A 156 -2.74 15.21 -3.20
N ILE A 157 -2.97 15.89 -2.09
CA ILE A 157 -2.53 17.28 -1.89
C ILE A 157 -1.00 17.34 -1.92
N SER A 158 -0.35 16.45 -1.17
CA SER A 158 1.11 16.41 -1.05
C SER A 158 1.81 16.08 -2.37
N LEU A 159 1.14 15.32 -3.25
CA LEU A 159 1.71 14.86 -4.53
C LEU A 159 1.20 15.66 -5.74
N TYR A 160 0.47 16.76 -5.51
CA TYR A 160 -0.01 17.69 -6.56
C TYR A 160 -0.94 17.04 -7.60
N ASN A 161 -1.72 16.03 -7.21
CA ASN A 161 -2.64 15.34 -8.13
C ASN A 161 -4.12 15.69 -7.93
N ARG A 162 -4.42 16.79 -7.21
CA ARG A 162 -5.78 17.12 -6.77
C ARG A 162 -6.80 17.25 -7.91
N GLU A 163 -6.39 17.84 -9.02
CA GLU A 163 -7.30 18.16 -10.14
C GLU A 163 -7.68 16.92 -10.96
N ARG A 164 -6.85 15.90 -10.95
CA ARG A 164 -7.01 14.71 -11.79
C ARG A 164 -7.50 13.49 -11.04
N VAL A 165 -7.74 13.63 -9.72
CA VAL A 165 -8.15 12.51 -8.88
C VAL A 165 -9.36 12.85 -8.04
N LYS A 166 -10.29 11.89 -7.93
CA LYS A 166 -11.44 11.94 -7.01
C LYS A 166 -11.34 10.78 -6.03
N PHE A 167 -11.55 11.07 -4.75
CA PHE A 167 -11.62 10.03 -3.72
C PHE A 167 -13.02 10.01 -3.12
N ILE A 168 -13.68 8.85 -3.19
CA ILE A 168 -15.10 8.68 -2.86
C ILE A 168 -15.25 7.59 -1.79
N HIS A 169 -15.87 7.92 -0.67
CA HIS A 169 -16.25 6.95 0.34
C HIS A 169 -17.40 6.11 -0.23
N SER A 170 -17.12 4.86 -0.55
CA SER A 170 -18.13 3.95 -1.12
C SER A 170 -17.72 2.50 -0.95
N ASN A 171 -18.66 1.67 -0.59
CA ASN A 171 -18.52 0.22 -0.70
C ASN A 171 -18.62 -0.15 -2.20
N ILE A 172 -17.85 -1.13 -2.62
CA ILE A 172 -17.85 -1.61 -4.01
C ILE A 172 -19.26 -2.08 -4.46
N ASP A 173 -20.04 -2.67 -3.56
CA ASP A 173 -21.39 -3.14 -3.88
C ASP A 173 -22.32 -1.97 -4.29
N ASN A 174 -22.13 -0.80 -3.67
CA ASN A 174 -22.97 0.37 -3.87
C ASN A 174 -22.46 1.32 -4.97
N TYR A 175 -21.21 1.16 -5.40
CA TYR A 175 -20.62 2.02 -6.42
C TYR A 175 -21.19 1.69 -7.80
N LYS A 176 -21.87 2.65 -8.43
CA LYS A 176 -22.64 2.41 -9.68
C LYS A 176 -22.11 3.20 -10.88
N PHE A 177 -21.17 4.10 -10.68
CA PHE A 177 -20.80 5.11 -11.68
C PHE A 177 -19.51 4.77 -12.40
N GLY A 178 -19.42 5.23 -13.61
CA GLY A 178 -18.18 5.25 -14.37
C GLY A 178 -18.14 4.31 -15.55
N ASN A 179 -17.20 4.60 -16.41
CA ASN A 179 -16.88 3.84 -17.61
C ASN A 179 -15.35 3.91 -17.71
N TYR A 180 -14.68 2.92 -17.12
CA TYR A 180 -13.24 2.99 -16.87
C TYR A 180 -12.46 2.19 -17.91
N ASP A 181 -11.27 2.68 -18.23
CA ASP A 181 -10.31 1.97 -19.09
C ASP A 181 -9.54 0.91 -18.28
N VAL A 182 -9.26 1.22 -17.03
CA VAL A 182 -8.50 0.32 -16.14
C VAL A 182 -9.11 0.33 -14.74
N UNK A 183 -9.33 -0.77 -13.84
CA UNK A 183 -9.70 -1.00 -12.74
C UNK A 183 -8.65 -1.54 -12.17
N VAL A 184 -7.95 -1.08 -11.12
CA VAL A 184 -6.88 -1.68 -10.31
C VAL A 184 -7.38 -1.92 -8.89
N SER A 185 -6.92 -3.00 -8.25
CA SER A 185 -7.23 -3.23 -6.84
C SER A 185 -6.17 -4.10 -6.18
N ASN A 186 -5.78 -3.72 -4.97
CA ASN A 186 -5.12 -4.59 -4.00
C ASN A 186 -6.15 -4.88 -2.91
N PRO A 187 -7.02 -5.89 -3.09
CA PRO A 187 -8.11 -6.15 -2.15
C PRO A 187 -7.63 -6.95 -0.95
N PRO A 188 -8.38 -6.95 0.16
CA PRO A 188 -8.08 -7.89 1.24
C PRO A 188 -8.29 -9.32 0.74
N TYR A 189 -7.26 -10.16 0.88
CA TYR A 189 -7.23 -11.52 0.35
C TYR A 189 -6.86 -12.59 1.39
N ILE A 190 -6.61 -12.20 2.63
CA ILE A 190 -6.22 -13.16 3.68
C ILE A 190 -7.48 -13.87 4.19
N LYS A 191 -7.43 -15.20 4.26
CA LYS A 191 -8.55 -15.98 4.82
C LYS A 191 -8.77 -15.57 6.28
N SER A 192 -10.01 -15.37 6.69
CA SER A 192 -10.33 -14.81 8.03
C SER A 192 -9.63 -15.57 9.16
N TYR A 193 -9.59 -16.92 9.08
CA TYR A 193 -8.98 -17.75 10.12
C TYR A 193 -7.45 -17.64 10.16
N MET A 194 -6.81 -17.17 9.06
CA MET A 194 -5.35 -17.02 8.99
C MET A 194 -4.87 -15.72 9.65
N ILE A 195 -5.76 -14.75 9.87
CA ILE A 195 -5.39 -13.44 10.44
C ILE A 195 -4.68 -13.59 11.79
N LYS A 196 -5.11 -14.56 12.60
CA LYS A 196 -4.52 -14.80 13.94
C LYS A 196 -3.05 -15.23 13.87
N TYR A 197 -2.59 -15.75 12.73
CA TYR A 197 -1.21 -16.21 12.54
C TYR A 197 -0.30 -15.14 11.94
N LEU A 198 -0.84 -13.98 11.57
CA LEU A 198 -0.02 -12.87 11.08
C LEU A 198 0.91 -12.36 12.17
N SER A 199 2.01 -11.73 11.75
CA SER A 199 2.93 -11.10 12.69
C SER A 199 2.22 -10.06 13.55
N GLU A 200 2.71 -9.85 14.76
CA GLU A 200 2.07 -8.97 15.76
C GLU A 200 1.90 -7.53 15.25
N ASP A 201 2.85 -7.04 14.46
CA ASP A 201 2.79 -5.69 13.89
C ASP A 201 1.63 -5.56 12.91
N ILE A 202 1.39 -6.56 12.06
CA ILE A 202 0.25 -6.56 11.12
C ILE A 202 -1.06 -6.75 11.88
N LYS A 203 -1.15 -7.83 12.64
CA LYS A 203 -2.37 -8.25 13.33
C LYS A 203 -2.94 -7.19 14.28
N ARG A 204 -2.05 -6.46 14.99
CA ARG A 204 -2.45 -5.51 16.05
C ARG A 204 -2.63 -4.09 15.54
N TYR A 205 -1.98 -3.72 14.45
CA TYR A 205 -1.90 -2.31 14.05
C TYR A 205 -2.47 -2.01 12.68
N GLU A 206 -2.42 -2.96 11.73
CA GLU A 206 -2.99 -2.68 10.42
C GLU A 206 -4.50 -2.93 10.44
N PRO A 207 -5.29 -2.13 9.68
CA PRO A 207 -6.74 -2.25 9.76
C PRO A 207 -7.22 -3.61 9.24
N ARG A 208 -7.93 -4.36 10.07
CA ARG A 208 -8.44 -5.69 9.71
C ARG A 208 -9.24 -5.68 8.40
N ILE A 209 -9.98 -4.60 8.16
CA ILE A 209 -10.78 -4.41 6.95
C ILE A 209 -9.94 -4.46 5.66
N ALA A 210 -8.65 -4.13 5.75
CA ALA A 210 -7.72 -4.15 4.62
C ALA A 210 -7.01 -5.50 4.46
N LEU A 211 -7.22 -6.43 5.40
CA LEU A 211 -6.56 -7.75 5.42
C LEU A 211 -7.54 -8.88 5.14
N ASP A 212 -8.75 -8.81 5.71
CA ASP A 212 -9.71 -9.91 5.80
C ASP A 212 -10.48 -10.07 4.48
N GLY A 213 -10.10 -11.08 3.69
CA GLY A 213 -10.73 -11.44 2.42
C GLY A 213 -11.92 -12.39 2.56
N GLY A 214 -12.35 -12.69 3.82
CA GLY A 214 -13.46 -13.59 4.06
C GLY A 214 -13.04 -15.03 4.27
N ILE A 215 -14.00 -15.92 4.28
CA ILE A 215 -13.76 -17.36 4.58
C ILE A 215 -12.74 -17.97 3.63
N THR A 216 -12.89 -17.70 2.33
CA THR A 216 -12.02 -18.25 1.30
C THR A 216 -10.83 -17.33 0.94
N GLY A 217 -10.85 -16.08 1.42
CA GLY A 217 -9.91 -15.05 0.97
C GLY A 217 -10.28 -14.45 -0.39
N LEU A 218 -11.35 -14.93 -1.02
CA LEU A 218 -11.76 -14.50 -2.36
C LEU A 218 -13.08 -13.72 -2.36
N ASP A 219 -13.68 -13.50 -1.17
CA ASP A 219 -15.04 -12.95 -1.10
C ASP A 219 -15.09 -11.52 -1.65
N ILE A 220 -14.10 -10.70 -1.33
CA ILE A 220 -14.01 -9.32 -1.84
C ILE A 220 -13.60 -9.32 -3.31
N ILE A 221 -12.67 -10.19 -3.70
CA ILE A 221 -12.22 -10.33 -5.09
C ILE A 221 -13.40 -10.66 -6.02
N LYS A 222 -14.27 -11.59 -5.61
CA LYS A 222 -15.49 -11.94 -6.39
C LYS A 222 -16.39 -10.73 -6.60
N LYS A 223 -16.58 -9.90 -5.56
CA LYS A 223 -17.38 -8.66 -5.65
C LYS A 223 -16.75 -7.68 -6.64
N ILE A 224 -15.42 -7.54 -6.58
CA ILE A 224 -14.69 -6.64 -7.49
C ILE A 224 -14.86 -7.11 -8.95
N ILE A 225 -14.69 -8.40 -9.23
CA ILE A 225 -14.83 -8.95 -10.59
C ILE A 225 -16.27 -8.72 -11.11
N LYS A 226 -17.27 -9.01 -10.29
CA LYS A 226 -18.68 -8.79 -10.63
C LYS A 226 -18.96 -7.30 -10.94
N LYS A 227 -18.37 -6.39 -10.16
CA LYS A 227 -18.51 -4.94 -10.38
C LYS A 227 -17.72 -4.50 -11.63
N ALA A 228 -16.49 -4.97 -11.78
CA ALA A 228 -15.62 -4.62 -12.91
C ALA A 228 -16.31 -4.97 -14.24
N LYS A 229 -17.01 -6.10 -14.31
CA LYS A 229 -17.77 -6.50 -15.49
C LYS A 229 -18.74 -5.41 -15.97
N LYS A 230 -19.33 -4.67 -15.05
CA LYS A 230 -20.35 -3.64 -15.34
C LYS A 230 -19.74 -2.28 -15.70
N ILE A 231 -18.63 -1.91 -15.04
CA ILE A 231 -18.12 -0.53 -15.11
C ILE A 231 -16.82 -0.38 -15.91
N LEU A 232 -16.18 -1.50 -16.30
CA LEU A 232 -15.08 -1.47 -17.26
C LEU A 232 -15.64 -1.39 -18.68
N LYS A 233 -14.97 -0.63 -19.52
CA LYS A 233 -15.22 -0.61 -20.97
C LYS A 233 -14.98 -2.00 -21.58
N LEU A 234 -15.56 -2.25 -22.71
CA LEU A 234 -15.19 -3.40 -23.55
C LEU A 234 -13.69 -3.27 -23.86
N GLY A 235 -12.94 -4.34 -23.65
CA GLY A 235 -11.48 -4.34 -23.80
C GLY A 235 -10.72 -3.63 -22.67
N GLY A 236 -11.43 -3.10 -21.67
CA GLY A 236 -10.79 -2.47 -20.50
C GLY A 236 -10.08 -3.50 -19.63
N TYR A 237 -9.08 -3.05 -18.87
CA TYR A 237 -8.18 -3.94 -18.11
C TYR A 237 -8.52 -3.95 -16.62
N LEU A 238 -8.49 -5.13 -16.05
CA LEU A 238 -8.62 -5.35 -14.60
C LEU A 238 -7.31 -5.92 -14.06
N TYR A 239 -6.70 -5.20 -13.12
CA TYR A 239 -5.50 -5.60 -12.38
C TYR A 239 -5.93 -5.99 -10.97
N LEU A 240 -5.71 -7.24 -10.60
CA LEU A 240 -6.06 -7.74 -9.26
C LEU A 240 -4.82 -8.31 -8.57
N GLU A 241 -4.41 -7.69 -7.47
CA GLU A 241 -3.43 -8.29 -6.57
C GLU A 241 -4.07 -9.48 -5.85
N ILE A 242 -3.29 -10.56 -5.67
CA ILE A 242 -3.73 -11.83 -5.05
C ILE A 242 -2.62 -12.43 -4.19
N ALA A 243 -2.99 -13.39 -3.36
CA ALA A 243 -1.99 -14.28 -2.73
C ALA A 243 -1.52 -15.38 -3.68
N UNK A 244 -0.43 -15.84 -3.55
CA UNK A 244 0.12 -16.71 -4.24
C UNK A 244 -0.60 -17.84 -4.55
N ASP A 245 -1.22 -18.42 -3.53
CA ASP A 245 -2.01 -19.66 -3.64
C ASP A 245 -3.37 -19.46 -4.31
N GLN A 246 -3.76 -18.24 -4.62
CA GLN A 246 -5.09 -17.93 -5.20
C GLN A 246 -5.12 -17.88 -6.72
N ALA A 247 -3.99 -17.98 -7.40
CA ALA A 247 -3.90 -17.78 -8.85
C ALA A 247 -4.85 -18.70 -9.65
N LYS A 248 -4.91 -19.98 -9.29
CA LYS A 248 -5.77 -20.98 -9.97
C LYS A 248 -7.25 -20.61 -9.84
N ASP A 249 -7.69 -20.31 -8.69
CA ASP A 249 -9.10 -19.92 -8.44
C ASP A 249 -9.47 -18.58 -9.08
N UNK A 250 -8.62 -17.61 -9.10
CA UNK A 250 -8.84 -16.51 -9.58
C UNK A 250 -8.97 -16.56 -10.91
N LYS A 251 -8.14 -17.29 -11.68
CA LYS A 251 -8.27 -17.51 -13.14
C LYS A 251 -9.64 -18.06 -13.52
N LYS A 252 -10.06 -19.10 -12.84
CA LYS A 252 -11.38 -19.73 -13.09
C LYS A 252 -12.53 -18.74 -12.92
N ILE A 253 -12.50 -17.95 -11.83
CA ILE A 253 -13.55 -16.94 -11.57
C ILE A 253 -13.59 -15.88 -12.67
N LEU A 254 -12.43 -15.39 -13.11
CA LEU A 254 -12.32 -14.40 -14.18
C LEU A 254 -12.88 -14.94 -15.48
N GLN A 255 -12.50 -16.16 -15.88
CA GLN A 255 -12.97 -16.79 -17.10
C GLN A 255 -14.49 -16.99 -17.08
N LEU A 256 -15.05 -17.49 -15.96
CA LEU A 256 -16.50 -17.65 -15.79
C LEU A 256 -17.25 -16.31 -15.80
N SER A 257 -16.53 -15.22 -15.56
CA SER A 257 -17.11 -13.86 -15.60
C SER A 257 -16.84 -13.15 -16.93
N ASN A 258 -16.48 -13.89 -18.00
CA ASN A 258 -16.16 -13.36 -19.32
C ASN A 258 -15.00 -12.35 -19.31
N PHE A 259 -13.96 -12.63 -18.52
CA PHE A 259 -12.68 -11.94 -18.63
C PHE A 259 -11.65 -12.86 -19.28
N ARG A 260 -10.89 -12.33 -20.23
CA ARG A 260 -9.73 -13.02 -20.81
C ARG A 260 -8.49 -12.67 -20.03
N ILE A 261 -7.75 -13.67 -19.56
CA ILE A 261 -6.46 -13.46 -18.87
C ILE A 261 -5.45 -12.93 -19.91
N VAL A 262 -4.80 -11.84 -19.57
CA VAL A 262 -3.81 -11.18 -20.43
C VAL A 262 -2.39 -11.52 -19.97
N LYS A 263 -2.15 -11.43 -18.66
CA LYS A 263 -0.82 -11.64 -18.09
C LYS A 263 -0.92 -11.96 -16.61
N ILE A 264 0.07 -12.66 -16.09
CA ILE A 264 0.23 -12.91 -14.68
C ILE A 264 1.57 -12.27 -14.30
N LEU A 265 1.59 -11.51 -13.21
CA LEU A 265 2.80 -10.88 -12.72
C LEU A 265 3.24 -11.57 -11.44
N ASP A 266 4.51 -11.88 -11.38
CA ASP A 266 5.16 -12.37 -10.17
C ASP A 266 5.92 -11.21 -9.52
N ASP A 267 6.03 -11.25 -8.20
CA ASP A 267 6.84 -10.30 -7.44
C ASP A 267 8.33 -10.66 -7.56
N TYR A 268 9.20 -9.84 -6.98
CA TYR A 268 10.64 -10.07 -7.05
C TYR A 268 11.10 -11.34 -6.30
N GLY A 269 10.21 -11.95 -5.53
CA GLY A 269 10.44 -13.25 -4.87
C GLY A 269 9.93 -14.42 -5.70
N ASN A 270 9.50 -14.20 -6.94
CA ASN A 270 8.89 -15.19 -7.84
C ASN A 270 7.58 -15.78 -7.31
N ASN A 271 6.82 -15.00 -6.53
CA ASN A 271 5.48 -15.40 -6.12
C ASN A 271 4.45 -14.71 -7.00
N THR A 272 3.48 -15.43 -7.50
CA THR A 272 2.39 -14.82 -8.26
C THR A 272 1.71 -13.75 -7.42
N ARG A 273 1.67 -12.52 -7.97
CA ARG A 273 1.20 -11.35 -7.23
C ARG A 273 0.01 -10.67 -7.87
N CYS A 274 -0.09 -10.65 -9.19
CA CYS A 274 -1.20 -9.96 -9.84
C CYS A 274 -1.67 -10.72 -11.08
N ILE A 275 -2.98 -10.75 -11.30
CA ILE A 275 -3.58 -11.23 -12.54
C ILE A 275 -4.15 -10.02 -13.29
N ILE A 276 -3.75 -9.90 -14.55
CA ILE A 276 -4.25 -8.90 -15.50
C ILE A 276 -5.24 -9.58 -16.44
N SER A 277 -6.42 -9.02 -16.56
CA SER A 277 -7.44 -9.55 -17.45
C SER A 277 -8.15 -8.42 -18.19
N THR A 278 -8.78 -8.75 -19.30
CA THR A 278 -9.53 -7.79 -20.10
C THR A 278 -11.01 -8.20 -20.19
N ASN A 279 -11.88 -7.20 -20.13
CA ASN A 279 -13.34 -7.39 -20.16
C ASN A 279 -13.80 -7.72 -21.58
N LEU A 280 -14.42 -8.86 -21.76
CA LEU A 280 -14.96 -9.29 -23.06
C LEU A 280 -16.46 -8.93 -23.26
N LYS A 281 -17.12 -8.35 -22.24
CA LYS A 281 -18.56 -8.05 -22.17
C LYS A 281 -19.45 -9.05 -22.86
#